data_976b25017726ede1e5c8b5f6d47999a0
#
_entry.id   976b25017726ede1e5c8b5f6d47999a0
#
_cell.length_a   1.000
_cell.length_b   1.000
_cell.length_c   1.000
_cell.angle_alpha   90.00
_cell.angle_beta   90.00
_cell.angle_gamma   90.00
#
_symmetry.space_group_name_H-M   'P 1'
#
loop_
_entity.id
_entity.type
_entity.pdbx_description
1 polymer ?
#
loop_
_entity_poly.entity_id
_entity_poly.type
_entity_poly.pdbx_seq_one_letter_code
_entity_poly.pdbx_strand_id
1 'polypeptide(L)'
;MSARQAAHRERGSRSIGLDAVAAGGVIALGAAFAIGSALRPERKSDPVHRRATRKARDGAAILGASVLMDSAMEHFRGGFHNRAMVLAPATAAASIAASLAEPRPDRTGRLPRLGHALSFAVGAAGLGFHFYNVTKRPGGLSWNNLFYAAPLGAPGALAISGLLGLTSEALSIAPVDGDRTGNEALAWSLPEAGRGLALATGGSLLVTAAEAGLLHFRGAFHNPAMWLPVTVPPATGLFLIGEAANPTDSGREVTRWAARGVAVLGVVGTAFHVWGVHRNMGGWHNWRQTSLAGPPTPAPISFTGLAMAGLAALDALGSEERSS
;
A
#
# COMPACT_ATOMS: atom_id res chain seq x y z
N MET A 1 -9.87 26.05 42.02
CA MET A 1 -9.80 25.40 40.67
C MET A 1 -10.88 26.02 39.82
N SER A 2 -10.54 26.71 38.73
CA SER A 2 -11.53 27.43 37.91
C SER A 2 -12.31 26.48 37.02
N ALA A 3 -13.57 26.81 36.72
CA ALA A 3 -14.44 26.06 35.79
C ALA A 3 -13.79 25.83 34.40
N ARG A 4 -12.86 26.68 33.99
CA ARG A 4 -12.06 26.52 32.77
C ARG A 4 -11.07 25.35 32.84
N GLN A 5 -10.48 25.03 33.98
CA GLN A 5 -9.58 23.89 34.16
C GLN A 5 -10.33 22.57 34.19
N ALA A 6 -11.56 22.55 34.74
CA ALA A 6 -12.43 21.36 34.69
C ALA A 6 -12.90 21.05 33.24
N ALA A 7 -13.30 22.06 32.50
CA ALA A 7 -13.72 21.90 31.08
C ALA A 7 -12.56 21.46 30.15
N HIS A 8 -11.32 21.86 30.47
CA HIS A 8 -10.13 21.39 29.70
C HIS A 8 -9.80 19.93 30.01
N ARG A 9 -10.03 19.48 31.26
CA ARG A 9 -9.84 18.08 31.69
C ARG A 9 -10.90 17.15 31.09
N GLU A 10 -12.16 17.59 30.99
CA GLU A 10 -13.23 16.79 30.34
C GLU A 10 -13.07 16.68 28.81
N ARG A 11 -12.58 17.73 28.13
CA ARG A 11 -12.26 17.64 26.70
C ARG A 11 -11.09 16.71 26.44
N GLY A 12 -10.05 16.69 27.28
CA GLY A 12 -8.93 15.77 27.18
C GLY A 12 -9.33 14.29 27.37
N SER A 13 -10.29 14.01 28.26
CA SER A 13 -10.78 12.65 28.53
C SER A 13 -11.64 12.08 27.38
N ARG A 14 -12.44 12.92 26.70
CA ARG A 14 -13.27 12.48 25.56
C ARG A 14 -12.45 12.23 24.27
N SER A 15 -11.33 12.92 24.08
CA SER A 15 -10.47 12.70 22.92
C SER A 15 -9.71 11.37 22.98
N ILE A 16 -9.31 10.92 24.17
CA ILE A 16 -8.58 9.66 24.39
C ILE A 16 -9.41 8.44 23.94
N GLY A 17 -10.73 8.45 24.16
CA GLY A 17 -11.62 7.36 23.74
C GLY A 17 -11.79 7.25 22.21
N LEU A 18 -11.86 8.38 21.52
CA LEU A 18 -12.01 8.42 20.05
C LEU A 18 -10.72 8.00 19.32
N ASP A 19 -9.55 8.38 19.82
CA ASP A 19 -8.27 8.01 19.21
C ASP A 19 -7.97 6.51 19.39
N ALA A 20 -8.33 5.92 20.55
CA ALA A 20 -8.20 4.50 20.81
C ALA A 20 -9.20 3.67 19.98
N VAL A 21 -10.43 4.17 19.80
CA VAL A 21 -11.44 3.54 18.93
C VAL A 21 -11.03 3.62 17.46
N ALA A 22 -10.43 4.72 17.00
CA ALA A 22 -9.94 4.85 15.64
C ALA A 22 -8.78 3.88 15.36
N ALA A 23 -7.78 3.80 16.24
CA ALA A 23 -6.64 2.88 16.12
C ALA A 23 -7.08 1.41 16.21
N GLY A 24 -7.96 1.06 17.15
CA GLY A 24 -8.54 -0.28 17.28
C GLY A 24 -9.43 -0.66 16.11
N GLY A 25 -10.21 0.31 15.59
CA GLY A 25 -11.07 0.13 14.42
C GLY A 25 -10.29 -0.19 13.15
N VAL A 26 -9.14 0.42 12.94
CA VAL A 26 -8.30 0.18 11.77
C VAL A 26 -7.61 -1.18 11.83
N ILE A 27 -7.13 -1.59 13.01
CA ILE A 27 -6.57 -2.95 13.22
C ILE A 27 -7.67 -4.00 13.03
N ALA A 28 -8.87 -3.77 13.56
CA ALA A 28 -10.02 -4.66 13.40
C ALA A 28 -10.49 -4.74 11.94
N LEU A 29 -10.51 -3.62 11.20
CA LEU A 29 -10.80 -3.59 9.77
C LEU A 29 -9.76 -4.36 8.95
N GLY A 30 -8.46 -4.22 9.25
CA GLY A 30 -7.39 -4.96 8.60
C GLY A 30 -7.49 -6.47 8.86
N ALA A 31 -7.77 -6.87 10.10
CA ALA A 31 -7.98 -8.28 10.49
C ALA A 31 -9.27 -8.85 9.89
N ALA A 32 -10.39 -8.12 9.97
CA ALA A 32 -11.67 -8.52 9.37
C ALA A 32 -11.57 -8.64 7.84
N PHE A 33 -10.76 -7.78 7.21
CA PHE A 33 -10.46 -7.86 5.80
C PHE A 33 -9.68 -9.13 5.44
N ALA A 34 -8.59 -9.42 6.17
CA ALA A 34 -7.78 -10.63 5.94
C ALA A 34 -8.61 -11.92 6.14
N ILE A 35 -9.51 -11.95 7.12
CA ILE A 35 -10.43 -13.07 7.38
C ILE A 35 -11.53 -13.11 6.30
N GLY A 36 -12.13 -11.99 5.94
CA GLY A 36 -13.18 -11.91 4.92
C GLY A 36 -12.69 -12.30 3.52
N SER A 37 -11.44 -11.95 3.15
CA SER A 37 -10.85 -12.37 1.88
C SER A 37 -10.58 -13.87 1.81
N ALA A 38 -10.26 -14.51 2.95
CA ALA A 38 -10.04 -15.96 3.06
C ALA A 38 -11.33 -16.80 2.99
N LEU A 39 -12.48 -16.20 3.34
CA LEU A 39 -13.78 -16.89 3.43
C LEU A 39 -14.70 -16.71 2.20
N ARG A 40 -14.25 -16.03 1.13
CA ARG A 40 -15.07 -15.76 -0.06
C ARG A 40 -15.33 -17.02 -0.88
N PRO A 41 -16.59 -17.32 -1.27
CA PRO A 41 -16.92 -18.47 -2.11
C PRO A 41 -16.35 -18.34 -3.52
N GLU A 42 -15.88 -19.46 -4.07
CA GLU A 42 -15.26 -19.52 -5.41
C GLU A 42 -16.30 -19.60 -6.53
N ARG A 43 -16.18 -18.74 -7.55
CA ARG A 43 -16.98 -18.79 -8.78
C ARG A 43 -16.31 -19.67 -9.86
N LYS A 44 -17.10 -20.21 -10.79
CA LYS A 44 -16.65 -21.07 -11.92
C LYS A 44 -15.95 -20.24 -13.03
N SER A 45 -14.74 -19.81 -12.83
CA SER A 45 -13.84 -19.27 -13.88
C SER A 45 -12.49 -19.99 -13.77
N ASP A 46 -11.57 -19.80 -14.73
CA ASP A 46 -10.24 -20.43 -14.65
C ASP A 46 -9.60 -20.22 -13.27
N PRO A 47 -9.14 -21.30 -12.59
CA PRO A 47 -8.58 -21.20 -11.24
C PRO A 47 -7.37 -20.28 -11.14
N VAL A 48 -6.56 -20.17 -12.19
CA VAL A 48 -5.36 -19.31 -12.21
C VAL A 48 -5.75 -17.84 -12.30
N HIS A 49 -6.63 -17.49 -13.22
CA HIS A 49 -7.14 -16.14 -13.42
C HIS A 49 -7.78 -15.60 -12.11
N ARG A 50 -8.66 -16.41 -11.48
CA ARG A 50 -9.28 -16.05 -10.20
C ARG A 50 -8.26 -15.80 -9.09
N ARG A 51 -7.25 -16.69 -8.98
CA ARG A 51 -6.22 -16.59 -7.96
C ARG A 51 -5.37 -15.33 -8.15
N ALA A 52 -4.94 -15.05 -9.39
CA ALA A 52 -4.18 -13.88 -9.73
C ALA A 52 -4.97 -12.59 -9.44
N THR A 53 -6.22 -12.50 -9.92
CA THR A 53 -7.11 -11.36 -9.67
C THR A 53 -7.34 -11.13 -8.18
N ARG A 54 -7.64 -12.18 -7.40
CA ARG A 54 -7.83 -12.06 -5.95
C ARG A 54 -6.59 -11.52 -5.26
N LYS A 55 -5.41 -12.10 -5.51
CA LYS A 55 -4.15 -11.64 -4.91
C LYS A 55 -3.83 -10.19 -5.27
N ALA A 56 -4.05 -9.79 -6.52
CA ALA A 56 -3.83 -8.43 -6.97
C ALA A 56 -4.72 -7.43 -6.21
N ARG A 57 -6.00 -7.74 -6.05
CA ARG A 57 -6.96 -6.90 -5.32
C ARG A 57 -6.68 -6.86 -3.82
N ASP A 58 -6.35 -8.01 -3.22
CA ASP A 58 -5.95 -8.08 -1.81
C ASP A 58 -4.68 -7.26 -1.58
N GLY A 59 -3.71 -7.33 -2.49
CA GLY A 59 -2.50 -6.51 -2.45
C GLY A 59 -2.78 -5.01 -2.53
N ALA A 60 -3.64 -4.59 -3.46
CA ALA A 60 -4.06 -3.19 -3.60
C ALA A 60 -4.81 -2.68 -2.35
N ALA A 61 -5.67 -3.52 -1.76
CA ALA A 61 -6.41 -3.17 -0.55
C ALA A 61 -5.52 -3.07 0.68
N ILE A 62 -4.56 -4.00 0.87
CA ILE A 62 -3.59 -3.96 1.97
C ILE A 62 -2.71 -2.70 1.86
N LEU A 63 -2.21 -2.41 0.66
CA LEU A 63 -1.46 -1.17 0.42
C LEU A 63 -2.33 0.07 0.68
N GLY A 64 -3.58 0.08 0.18
CA GLY A 64 -4.54 1.15 0.43
C GLY A 64 -4.79 1.37 1.92
N ALA A 65 -4.91 0.30 2.72
CA ALA A 65 -5.08 0.39 4.17
C ALA A 65 -3.84 0.98 4.85
N SER A 66 -2.64 0.56 4.45
CA SER A 66 -1.39 1.16 4.91
C SER A 66 -1.38 2.66 4.66
N VAL A 67 -1.69 3.08 3.44
CA VAL A 67 -1.71 4.49 3.01
C VAL A 67 -2.79 5.29 3.72
N LEU A 68 -3.99 4.73 3.90
CA LEU A 68 -5.08 5.36 4.65
C LEU A 68 -4.63 5.71 6.07
N MET A 69 -4.04 4.75 6.76
CA MET A 69 -3.59 4.92 8.14
C MET A 69 -2.45 5.93 8.24
N ASP A 70 -1.45 5.80 7.38
CA ASP A 70 -0.28 6.65 7.37
C ASP A 70 -0.65 8.10 7.03
N SER A 71 -1.42 8.32 5.95
CA SER A 71 -1.87 9.66 5.57
C SER A 71 -2.79 10.30 6.61
N ALA A 72 -3.69 9.53 7.23
CA ALA A 72 -4.55 10.03 8.30
C ALA A 72 -3.73 10.45 9.53
N MET A 73 -2.74 9.66 9.93
CA MET A 73 -1.86 9.98 11.06
C MET A 73 -0.98 11.20 10.78
N GLU A 74 -0.37 11.28 9.61
CA GLU A 74 0.51 12.40 9.24
C GLU A 74 -0.28 13.70 9.08
N HIS A 75 -1.45 13.66 8.46
CA HIS A 75 -2.31 14.85 8.34
C HIS A 75 -2.92 15.25 9.69
N PHE A 76 -3.24 14.29 10.57
CA PHE A 76 -3.65 14.58 11.94
C PHE A 76 -2.54 15.25 12.74
N ARG A 77 -1.28 14.78 12.60
CA ARG A 77 -0.09 15.42 13.18
C ARG A 77 0.05 16.86 12.70
N GLY A 78 -0.23 17.13 11.43
CA GLY A 78 -0.27 18.46 10.83
C GLY A 78 -1.52 19.27 11.16
N GLY A 79 -2.46 18.75 11.97
CA GLY A 79 -3.70 19.45 12.37
C GLY A 79 -4.72 19.65 11.26
N PHE A 80 -4.63 18.93 10.13
CA PHE A 80 -5.51 19.11 8.96
C PHE A 80 -5.71 20.59 8.57
N HIS A 81 -4.64 21.40 8.69
CA HIS A 81 -4.70 22.85 8.48
C HIS A 81 -5.17 23.26 7.07
N ASN A 82 -5.06 22.37 6.09
CA ASN A 82 -5.57 22.53 4.73
C ASN A 82 -6.63 21.47 4.45
N ARG A 83 -7.79 21.89 3.94
CA ARG A 83 -8.91 20.97 3.60
C ARG A 83 -8.52 19.90 2.57
N ALA A 84 -7.57 20.19 1.67
CA ALA A 84 -7.05 19.21 0.71
C ALA A 84 -6.36 18.01 1.38
N MET A 85 -5.91 18.14 2.62
CA MET A 85 -5.30 17.02 3.37
C MET A 85 -6.29 15.88 3.67
N VAL A 86 -7.61 16.14 3.59
CA VAL A 86 -8.65 15.12 3.73
C VAL A 86 -8.76 14.24 2.48
N LEU A 87 -8.33 14.74 1.31
CA LEU A 87 -8.45 14.00 0.05
C LEU A 87 -7.62 12.70 0.05
N ALA A 88 -6.43 12.69 0.65
CA ALA A 88 -5.58 11.50 0.68
C ALA A 88 -6.23 10.33 1.44
N PRO A 89 -6.66 10.45 2.71
CA PRO A 89 -7.33 9.36 3.39
C PRO A 89 -8.70 9.03 2.76
N ALA A 90 -9.44 10.00 2.23
CA ALA A 90 -10.73 9.75 1.59
C ALA A 90 -10.60 8.91 0.30
N THR A 91 -9.64 9.24 -0.56
CA THR A 91 -9.40 8.48 -1.80
C THR A 91 -8.74 7.13 -1.53
N ALA A 92 -7.89 7.00 -0.51
CA ALA A 92 -7.38 5.71 -0.05
C ALA A 92 -8.53 4.79 0.40
N ALA A 93 -9.47 5.31 1.19
CA ALA A 93 -10.67 4.56 1.59
C ALA A 93 -11.53 4.15 0.38
N ALA A 94 -11.70 5.02 -0.61
CA ALA A 94 -12.40 4.71 -1.85
C ALA A 94 -11.68 3.60 -2.65
N SER A 95 -10.35 3.64 -2.73
CA SER A 95 -9.53 2.60 -3.39
C SER A 95 -9.66 1.25 -2.68
N ILE A 96 -9.67 1.23 -1.34
CA ILE A 96 -9.91 0.01 -0.56
C ILE A 96 -11.30 -0.55 -0.88
N ALA A 97 -12.34 0.30 -0.81
CA ALA A 97 -13.71 -0.13 -1.12
C ALA A 97 -13.83 -0.69 -2.54
N ALA A 98 -13.15 -0.07 -3.51
CA ALA A 98 -13.07 -0.55 -4.89
C ALA A 98 -12.39 -1.92 -4.98
N SER A 99 -11.26 -2.12 -4.27
CA SER A 99 -10.55 -3.41 -4.22
C SER A 99 -11.38 -4.52 -3.56
N LEU A 100 -12.28 -4.17 -2.63
CA LEU A 100 -13.17 -5.10 -1.93
C LEU A 100 -14.44 -5.42 -2.70
N ALA A 101 -14.89 -4.53 -3.60
CA ALA A 101 -16.10 -4.73 -4.39
C ALA A 101 -15.96 -5.97 -5.27
N GLU A 102 -16.95 -6.85 -5.28
CA GLU A 102 -16.94 -8.01 -6.19
C GLU A 102 -17.13 -7.55 -7.64
N PRO A 103 -16.37 -8.14 -8.60
CA PRO A 103 -16.60 -7.92 -10.02
C PRO A 103 -18.01 -8.38 -10.38
N ARG A 104 -18.85 -7.48 -10.86
CA ARG A 104 -20.18 -7.80 -11.38
C ARG A 104 -20.10 -7.85 -12.89
N PRO A 105 -20.45 -8.99 -13.53
CA PRO A 105 -20.37 -9.15 -14.97
C PRO A 105 -21.26 -8.17 -15.76
N ASP A 106 -22.35 -7.73 -15.15
CA ASP A 106 -23.41 -6.90 -15.73
C ASP A 106 -23.21 -5.40 -15.50
N ARG A 107 -22.29 -4.99 -14.65
CA ARG A 107 -21.94 -3.60 -14.41
C ARG A 107 -20.48 -3.37 -14.75
N THR A 108 -20.27 -2.66 -15.86
CA THR A 108 -18.94 -2.14 -16.21
C THR A 108 -18.30 -1.54 -14.98
N GLY A 109 -17.15 -2.03 -14.56
CA GLY A 109 -16.40 -1.64 -13.36
C GLY A 109 -15.95 -0.18 -13.31
N ARG A 110 -16.84 0.77 -13.75
CA ARG A 110 -16.55 2.20 -13.80
C ARG A 110 -16.30 2.78 -12.40
N LEU A 111 -17.11 2.40 -11.41
CA LEU A 111 -16.97 2.91 -10.05
C LEU A 111 -15.67 2.45 -9.36
N PRO A 112 -15.30 1.15 -9.37
CA PRO A 112 -14.00 0.71 -8.86
C PRO A 112 -12.83 1.40 -9.58
N ARG A 113 -12.86 1.46 -10.91
CA ARG A 113 -11.82 2.15 -11.70
C ARG A 113 -11.72 3.64 -11.35
N LEU A 114 -12.86 4.32 -11.14
CA LEU A 114 -12.86 5.73 -10.73
C LEU A 114 -12.24 5.89 -9.34
N GLY A 115 -12.54 5.03 -8.37
CA GLY A 115 -11.93 5.04 -7.04
C GLY A 115 -10.41 4.90 -7.09
N HIS A 116 -9.90 3.95 -7.87
CA HIS A 116 -8.47 3.75 -8.07
C HIS A 116 -7.82 4.91 -8.85
N ALA A 117 -8.48 5.41 -9.90
CA ALA A 117 -7.99 6.54 -10.69
C ALA A 117 -7.92 7.83 -9.85
N LEU A 118 -8.88 8.08 -8.98
CA LEU A 118 -8.86 9.19 -8.04
C LEU A 118 -7.71 9.07 -7.04
N SER A 119 -7.47 7.87 -6.49
CA SER A 119 -6.32 7.63 -5.61
C SER A 119 -5.00 7.89 -6.32
N PHE A 120 -4.86 7.42 -7.57
CA PHE A 120 -3.68 7.70 -8.39
C PHE A 120 -3.50 9.20 -8.62
N ALA A 121 -4.54 9.89 -9.08
CA ALA A 121 -4.48 11.32 -9.40
C ALA A 121 -4.19 12.18 -8.16
N VAL A 122 -4.88 11.91 -7.03
CA VAL A 122 -4.65 12.65 -5.76
C VAL A 122 -3.27 12.35 -5.21
N GLY A 123 -2.79 11.10 -5.31
CA GLY A 123 -1.44 10.74 -4.91
C GLY A 123 -0.37 11.43 -5.74
N ALA A 124 -0.51 11.46 -7.07
CA ALA A 124 0.40 12.15 -7.98
C ALA A 124 0.41 13.67 -7.75
N ALA A 125 -0.76 14.29 -7.61
CA ALA A 125 -0.87 15.71 -7.28
C ALA A 125 -0.27 16.02 -5.90
N GLY A 126 -0.55 15.18 -4.90
CA GLY A 126 0.02 15.26 -3.56
C GLY A 126 1.55 15.18 -3.57
N LEU A 127 2.12 14.25 -4.34
CA LEU A 127 3.56 14.14 -4.53
C LEU A 127 4.16 15.43 -5.09
N GLY A 128 3.52 16.02 -6.10
CA GLY A 128 3.91 17.33 -6.65
C GLY A 128 3.89 18.45 -5.60
N PHE A 129 2.85 18.52 -4.77
CA PHE A 129 2.75 19.49 -3.67
C PHE A 129 3.80 19.27 -2.58
N HIS A 130 4.06 18.02 -2.20
CA HIS A 130 5.08 17.70 -1.21
C HIS A 130 6.48 18.04 -1.75
N PHE A 131 6.76 17.70 -3.00
CA PHE A 131 8.01 18.08 -3.67
C PHE A 131 8.21 19.60 -3.72
N TYR A 132 7.17 20.34 -4.12
CA TYR A 132 7.20 21.81 -4.07
C TYR A 132 7.47 22.32 -2.65
N ASN A 133 6.85 21.73 -1.62
CA ASN A 133 7.07 22.09 -0.23
C ASN A 133 8.49 21.79 0.26
N VAL A 134 9.15 20.78 -0.27
CA VAL A 134 10.58 20.49 -0.01
C VAL A 134 11.45 21.54 -0.68
N THR A 135 11.24 21.79 -1.97
CA THR A 135 12.12 22.64 -2.80
C THR A 135 12.04 24.13 -2.46
N LYS A 136 10.89 24.63 -1.98
CA LYS A 136 10.72 26.04 -1.61
C LYS A 136 11.39 26.43 -0.30
N ARG A 137 11.84 25.44 0.51
CA ARG A 137 12.57 25.73 1.75
C ARG A 137 13.98 26.25 1.47
N PRO A 138 14.57 27.07 2.36
CA PRO A 138 15.98 27.44 2.27
C PRO A 138 16.86 26.19 2.11
N GLY A 139 17.76 26.20 1.12
CA GLY A 139 18.58 25.06 0.76
C GLY A 139 17.97 24.10 -0.28
N GLY A 140 16.72 24.31 -0.74
CA GLY A 140 16.10 23.56 -1.83
C GLY A 140 16.10 22.05 -1.60
N LEU A 141 16.53 21.25 -2.60
CA LEU A 141 16.75 19.81 -2.49
C LEU A 141 18.02 19.49 -1.71
N SER A 142 17.98 19.70 -0.41
CA SER A 142 19.04 19.34 0.53
C SER A 142 18.63 18.10 1.34
N TRP A 143 19.62 17.35 1.86
CA TRP A 143 19.37 16.23 2.76
C TRP A 143 18.51 16.63 3.95
N ASN A 144 18.75 17.81 4.53
CA ASN A 144 17.96 18.34 5.63
C ASN A 144 16.48 18.48 5.26
N ASN A 145 16.19 19.03 4.08
CA ASN A 145 14.81 19.21 3.63
C ASN A 145 14.14 17.88 3.25
N LEU A 146 14.87 16.92 2.69
CA LEU A 146 14.35 15.56 2.43
C LEU A 146 14.00 14.82 3.74
N PHE A 147 14.80 15.04 4.80
CA PHE A 147 14.55 14.38 6.08
C PHE A 147 13.45 15.03 6.93
N TYR A 148 13.31 16.36 6.88
CA TYR A 148 12.52 17.11 7.87
C TYR A 148 11.42 18.00 7.26
N ALA A 149 11.25 18.00 5.95
CA ALA A 149 10.13 18.65 5.28
C ALA A 149 8.94 17.68 5.09
N ALA A 150 8.05 18.01 4.16
CA ALA A 150 6.92 17.15 3.83
C ALA A 150 7.39 15.78 3.30
N PRO A 151 6.88 14.64 3.81
CA PRO A 151 7.28 13.32 3.38
C PRO A 151 6.88 13.11 1.91
N LEU A 152 7.79 12.59 1.08
CA LEU A 152 7.51 12.32 -0.35
C LEU A 152 6.87 10.94 -0.55
N GLY A 153 7.16 9.98 0.32
CA GLY A 153 6.69 8.61 0.19
C GLY A 153 5.20 8.43 0.38
N ALA A 154 4.59 9.12 1.34
CA ALA A 154 3.17 8.96 1.64
C ALA A 154 2.25 9.26 0.45
N PRO A 155 2.34 10.42 -0.26
CA PRO A 155 1.56 10.64 -1.47
C PRO A 155 1.99 9.74 -2.63
N GLY A 156 3.27 9.36 -2.73
CA GLY A 156 3.75 8.36 -3.68
C GLY A 156 3.07 7.00 -3.47
N ALA A 157 2.97 6.55 -2.23
CA ALA A 157 2.30 5.30 -1.87
C ALA A 157 0.79 5.34 -2.20
N LEU A 158 0.12 6.50 -2.08
CA LEU A 158 -1.26 6.67 -2.51
C LEU A 158 -1.40 6.49 -4.04
N ALA A 159 -0.49 7.08 -4.82
CA ALA A 159 -0.46 6.90 -6.27
C ALA A 159 -0.22 5.42 -6.64
N ILE A 160 0.71 4.77 -5.97
CA ILE A 160 0.99 3.33 -6.16
C ILE A 160 -0.26 2.49 -5.83
N SER A 161 -0.96 2.78 -4.73
CA SER A 161 -2.21 2.07 -4.37
C SER A 161 -3.26 2.19 -5.48
N GLY A 162 -3.45 3.39 -6.03
CA GLY A 162 -4.33 3.61 -7.17
C GLY A 162 -3.89 2.85 -8.43
N LEU A 163 -2.59 2.87 -8.74
CA LEU A 163 -2.03 2.14 -9.88
C LEU A 163 -2.22 0.63 -9.76
N LEU A 164 -1.93 0.05 -8.60
CA LEU A 164 -2.16 -1.38 -8.35
C LEU A 164 -3.63 -1.75 -8.44
N GLY A 165 -4.52 -0.87 -7.97
CA GLY A 165 -5.95 -1.06 -8.14
C GLY A 165 -6.36 -1.08 -9.62
N LEU A 166 -5.89 -0.13 -10.42
CA LEU A 166 -6.15 -0.10 -11.87
C LEU A 166 -5.61 -1.32 -12.60
N THR A 167 -4.40 -1.77 -12.26
CA THR A 167 -3.81 -2.98 -12.86
C THR A 167 -4.53 -4.25 -12.41
N SER A 168 -5.02 -4.31 -11.18
CA SER A 168 -5.86 -5.43 -10.72
C SER A 168 -7.21 -5.50 -11.43
N GLU A 169 -7.80 -4.35 -11.75
CA GLU A 169 -9.02 -4.29 -12.57
C GLU A 169 -8.75 -4.72 -14.02
N ALA A 170 -7.61 -4.32 -14.62
CA ALA A 170 -7.20 -4.80 -15.94
C ALA A 170 -7.03 -6.33 -15.94
N LEU A 171 -6.38 -6.87 -14.91
CA LEU A 171 -6.22 -8.32 -14.75
C LEU A 171 -7.57 -9.04 -14.63
N SER A 172 -8.54 -8.44 -13.94
CA SER A 172 -9.86 -9.06 -13.70
C SER A 172 -10.72 -9.24 -14.95
N ILE A 173 -10.47 -8.43 -15.97
CA ILE A 173 -11.21 -8.44 -17.26
C ILE A 173 -10.39 -9.02 -18.41
N ALA A 174 -9.12 -9.38 -18.16
CA ALA A 174 -8.25 -9.94 -19.19
C ALA A 174 -8.82 -11.26 -19.71
N PRO A 175 -8.94 -11.45 -21.06
CA PRO A 175 -9.35 -12.73 -21.63
C PRO A 175 -8.31 -13.81 -21.33
N VAL A 176 -8.78 -15.00 -20.98
CA VAL A 176 -7.93 -16.17 -20.70
C VAL A 176 -7.45 -16.82 -22.00
N ASP A 177 -8.34 -16.91 -22.98
CA ASP A 177 -8.06 -17.43 -24.30
C ASP A 177 -7.83 -16.25 -25.27
N GLY A 178 -6.91 -16.41 -26.22
CA GLY A 178 -6.53 -15.36 -27.19
C GLY A 178 -7.63 -14.92 -28.16
N ASP A 179 -8.87 -15.37 -27.97
CA ASP A 179 -10.03 -15.00 -28.81
C ASP A 179 -10.54 -13.60 -28.42
N ARG A 180 -9.99 -12.61 -29.14
CA ARG A 180 -10.32 -11.19 -28.98
C ARG A 180 -11.42 -10.82 -29.99
N THR A 181 -12.67 -10.86 -29.58
CA THR A 181 -13.79 -10.46 -30.41
C THR A 181 -14.37 -9.10 -29.99
N GLY A 182 -14.63 -8.22 -30.96
CA GLY A 182 -15.30 -6.94 -30.72
C GLY A 182 -14.53 -5.95 -29.85
N ASN A 183 -15.17 -5.36 -28.85
CA ASN A 183 -14.59 -4.37 -27.94
C ASN A 183 -13.46 -4.93 -27.04
N GLU A 184 -13.29 -6.25 -26.98
CA GLU A 184 -12.22 -6.93 -26.25
C GLU A 184 -10.87 -6.87 -26.97
N ALA A 185 -10.84 -6.48 -28.26
CA ALA A 185 -9.63 -6.30 -29.02
C ALA A 185 -8.61 -5.32 -28.40
N LEU A 186 -9.07 -4.39 -27.55
CA LEU A 186 -8.25 -3.44 -26.82
C LEU A 186 -7.94 -3.88 -25.38
N ALA A 187 -8.48 -5.01 -24.90
CA ALA A 187 -8.16 -5.54 -23.58
C ALA A 187 -6.80 -6.25 -23.61
N TRP A 188 -6.04 -6.09 -22.55
CA TRP A 188 -4.81 -6.86 -22.36
C TRP A 188 -5.15 -8.33 -22.15
N SER A 189 -4.37 -9.22 -22.74
CA SER A 189 -4.40 -10.64 -22.38
C SER A 189 -3.95 -10.83 -20.92
N LEU A 190 -4.26 -11.99 -20.35
CA LEU A 190 -3.87 -12.28 -18.96
C LEU A 190 -2.35 -12.15 -18.74
N PRO A 191 -1.46 -12.66 -19.61
CA PRO A 191 -0.02 -12.44 -19.50
C PRO A 191 0.40 -10.98 -19.66
N GLU A 192 -0.18 -10.22 -20.60
CA GLU A 192 0.12 -8.78 -20.77
C GLU A 192 -0.26 -7.98 -19.53
N ALA A 193 -1.43 -8.25 -18.94
CA ALA A 193 -1.84 -7.65 -17.66
C ALA A 193 -0.91 -8.09 -16.52
N GLY A 194 -0.44 -9.34 -16.52
CA GLY A 194 0.57 -9.86 -15.61
C GLY A 194 1.90 -9.12 -15.71
N ARG A 195 2.39 -8.87 -16.95
CA ARG A 195 3.61 -8.07 -17.20
C ARG A 195 3.46 -6.64 -16.68
N GLY A 196 2.33 -5.99 -16.98
CA GLY A 196 2.03 -4.65 -16.48
C GLY A 196 2.04 -4.59 -14.94
N LEU A 197 1.41 -5.57 -14.29
CA LEU A 197 1.37 -5.67 -12.83
C LEU A 197 2.77 -5.96 -12.23
N ALA A 198 3.59 -6.81 -12.88
CA ALA A 198 4.95 -7.10 -12.44
C ALA A 198 5.85 -5.86 -12.51
N LEU A 199 5.78 -5.09 -13.60
CA LEU A 199 6.52 -3.83 -13.76
C LEU A 199 6.07 -2.78 -12.73
N ALA A 200 4.76 -2.59 -12.57
CA ALA A 200 4.19 -1.66 -11.60
C ALA A 200 4.61 -2.03 -10.17
N THR A 201 4.51 -3.30 -9.80
CA THR A 201 4.88 -3.79 -8.47
C THR A 201 6.39 -3.73 -8.23
N GLY A 202 7.19 -4.14 -9.22
CA GLY A 202 8.65 -4.10 -9.14
C GLY A 202 9.16 -2.66 -8.94
N GLY A 203 8.70 -1.73 -9.77
CA GLY A 203 9.00 -0.30 -9.61
C GLY A 203 8.53 0.26 -8.25
N SER A 204 7.35 -0.14 -7.79
CA SER A 204 6.82 0.27 -6.49
C SER A 204 7.65 -0.23 -5.32
N LEU A 205 8.16 -1.48 -5.38
CA LEU A 205 9.06 -2.02 -4.35
C LEU A 205 10.37 -1.22 -4.29
N LEU A 206 10.93 -0.79 -5.44
CA LEU A 206 12.12 0.05 -5.47
C LEU A 206 11.88 1.41 -4.81
N VAL A 207 10.79 2.08 -5.15
CA VAL A 207 10.45 3.40 -4.60
C VAL A 207 10.14 3.31 -3.10
N THR A 208 9.34 2.32 -2.68
CA THR A 208 9.00 2.12 -1.26
C THR A 208 10.24 1.76 -0.42
N ALA A 209 11.15 0.95 -0.98
CA ALA A 209 12.42 0.63 -0.31
C ALA A 209 13.34 1.84 -0.21
N ALA A 210 13.36 2.73 -1.21
CA ALA A 210 14.13 3.98 -1.15
C ALA A 210 13.62 4.90 -0.04
N GLU A 211 12.31 5.04 0.12
CA GLU A 211 11.70 5.79 1.23
C GLU A 211 12.02 5.16 2.59
N ALA A 212 11.86 3.83 2.72
CA ALA A 212 12.26 3.12 3.93
C ALA A 212 13.75 3.33 4.23
N GLY A 213 14.62 3.33 3.20
CA GLY A 213 16.04 3.60 3.32
C GLY A 213 16.32 4.99 3.87
N LEU A 214 15.64 6.02 3.37
CA LEU A 214 15.75 7.39 3.85
C LEU A 214 15.40 7.49 5.35
N LEU A 215 14.28 6.86 5.75
CA LEU A 215 13.82 6.89 7.15
C LEU A 215 14.72 6.07 8.08
N HIS A 216 15.20 4.92 7.66
CA HIS A 216 16.13 4.08 8.42
C HIS A 216 17.51 4.72 8.53
N PHE A 217 17.98 5.39 7.47
CA PHE A 217 19.20 6.19 7.51
C PHE A 217 19.09 7.34 8.53
N ARG A 218 17.96 8.04 8.55
CA ARG A 218 17.65 9.04 9.57
C ARG A 218 17.69 8.46 10.99
N GLY A 219 17.28 7.20 11.15
CA GLY A 219 17.39 6.42 12.39
C GLY A 219 18.77 5.78 12.61
N ALA A 220 19.78 6.14 11.79
CA ALA A 220 21.17 5.65 11.88
C ALA A 220 21.32 4.11 11.76
N PHE A 221 20.36 3.39 11.21
CA PHE A 221 20.36 1.92 11.10
C PHE A 221 20.77 1.21 12.41
N HIS A 222 20.36 1.78 13.56
CA HIS A 222 20.78 1.33 14.89
C HIS A 222 20.45 -0.13 15.22
N ASN A 223 19.51 -0.73 14.46
CA ASN A 223 19.14 -2.14 14.57
C ASN A 223 19.46 -2.84 13.24
N PRO A 224 20.20 -3.97 13.24
CA PRO A 224 20.51 -4.70 12.01
C PRO A 224 19.29 -5.10 11.17
N ALA A 225 18.13 -5.36 11.79
CA ALA A 225 16.89 -5.67 11.07
C ALA A 225 16.41 -4.53 10.15
N MET A 226 16.87 -3.29 10.36
CA MET A 226 16.55 -2.14 9.50
C MET A 226 17.18 -2.25 8.09
N TRP A 227 18.15 -3.12 7.88
CA TRP A 227 18.69 -3.40 6.56
C TRP A 227 17.79 -4.29 5.70
N LEU A 228 16.93 -5.11 6.31
CA LEU A 228 16.05 -6.03 5.58
C LEU A 228 15.09 -5.30 4.60
N PRO A 229 14.34 -4.25 5.00
CA PRO A 229 13.42 -3.56 4.09
C PRO A 229 14.12 -2.74 3.00
N VAL A 230 15.41 -2.49 3.10
CA VAL A 230 16.19 -1.75 2.09
C VAL A 230 17.03 -2.67 1.19
N THR A 231 17.01 -3.97 1.43
CA THR A 231 17.75 -4.97 0.63
C THR A 231 16.81 -5.99 -0.03
N VAL A 232 15.95 -6.63 0.73
CA VAL A 232 15.10 -7.73 0.23
C VAL A 232 14.00 -7.23 -0.73
N PRO A 233 13.20 -6.18 -0.43
CA PRO A 233 12.19 -5.69 -1.34
C PRO A 233 12.75 -5.16 -2.66
N PRO A 234 13.84 -4.35 -2.72
CA PRO A 234 14.37 -3.90 -4.00
C PRO A 234 14.93 -5.03 -4.84
N ALA A 235 15.59 -6.03 -4.25
CA ALA A 235 16.02 -7.23 -4.98
C ALA A 235 14.82 -7.97 -5.59
N THR A 236 13.74 -8.14 -4.81
CA THR A 236 12.50 -8.75 -5.30
C THR A 236 11.86 -7.92 -6.41
N GLY A 237 11.92 -6.58 -6.30
CA GLY A 237 11.44 -5.66 -7.34
C GLY A 237 12.18 -5.85 -8.67
N LEU A 238 13.51 -5.98 -8.61
CA LEU A 238 14.33 -6.25 -9.81
C LEU A 238 14.01 -7.62 -10.41
N PHE A 239 13.79 -8.65 -9.59
CA PHE A 239 13.37 -9.96 -10.08
C PHE A 239 12.01 -9.90 -10.81
N LEU A 240 11.02 -9.18 -10.24
CA LEU A 240 9.72 -8.98 -10.91
C LEU A 240 9.84 -8.27 -12.25
N ILE A 241 10.70 -7.24 -12.34
CA ILE A 241 10.97 -6.53 -13.59
C ILE A 241 11.65 -7.47 -14.60
N GLY A 242 12.58 -8.30 -14.15
CA GLY A 242 13.24 -9.32 -14.97
C GLY A 242 12.24 -10.33 -15.53
N GLU A 243 11.33 -10.85 -14.70
CA GLU A 243 10.27 -11.78 -15.15
C GLU A 243 9.26 -11.14 -16.10
N ALA A 244 8.99 -9.83 -15.97
CA ALA A 244 8.16 -9.11 -16.93
C ALA A 244 8.83 -9.00 -18.31
N ALA A 245 10.16 -8.87 -18.33
CA ALA A 245 10.93 -8.75 -19.57
C ALA A 245 11.18 -10.10 -20.24
N ASN A 246 11.56 -11.10 -19.45
CA ASN A 246 11.91 -12.45 -19.94
C ASN A 246 11.52 -13.51 -18.89
N PRO A 247 10.25 -13.98 -18.90
CA PRO A 247 9.78 -14.95 -17.93
C PRO A 247 10.50 -16.31 -18.10
N THR A 248 10.93 -16.89 -16.97
CA THR A 248 11.52 -18.23 -16.92
C THR A 248 10.94 -19.02 -15.76
N ASP A 249 10.86 -20.35 -15.87
CA ASP A 249 10.31 -21.18 -14.78
C ASP A 249 11.10 -21.04 -13.49
N SER A 250 12.43 -21.17 -13.57
CA SER A 250 13.33 -21.04 -12.43
C SER A 250 13.31 -19.63 -11.85
N GLY A 251 13.31 -18.60 -12.71
CA GLY A 251 13.22 -17.20 -12.29
C GLY A 251 11.91 -16.91 -11.57
N ARG A 252 10.77 -17.38 -12.11
CA ARG A 252 9.46 -17.24 -11.44
C ARG A 252 9.42 -17.89 -10.07
N GLU A 253 10.02 -19.08 -9.91
CA GLU A 253 10.03 -19.76 -8.61
C GLU A 253 10.90 -19.01 -7.59
N VAL A 254 12.10 -18.55 -7.98
CA VAL A 254 12.95 -17.70 -7.14
C VAL A 254 12.24 -16.41 -6.75
N THR A 255 11.64 -15.72 -7.73
CA THR A 255 10.90 -14.48 -7.51
C THR A 255 9.68 -14.70 -6.59
N ARG A 256 9.01 -15.84 -6.72
CA ARG A 256 7.88 -16.23 -5.86
C ARG A 256 8.29 -16.39 -4.40
N TRP A 257 9.43 -17.05 -4.14
CA TRP A 257 9.96 -17.17 -2.79
C TRP A 257 10.43 -15.83 -2.22
N ALA A 258 11.10 -15.00 -3.03
CA ALA A 258 11.48 -13.65 -2.64
C ALA A 258 10.24 -12.80 -2.28
N ALA A 259 9.18 -12.84 -3.10
CA ALA A 259 7.93 -12.13 -2.83
C ALA A 259 7.23 -12.62 -1.54
N ARG A 260 7.24 -13.93 -1.27
CA ARG A 260 6.75 -14.48 0.02
C ARG A 260 7.57 -13.95 1.19
N GLY A 261 8.89 -13.88 1.05
CA GLY A 261 9.77 -13.28 2.04
C GLY A 261 9.44 -11.83 2.33
N VAL A 262 9.19 -11.03 1.27
CA VAL A 262 8.75 -9.62 1.40
C VAL A 262 7.38 -9.52 2.07
N ALA A 263 6.43 -10.43 1.79
CA ALA A 263 5.12 -10.44 2.45
C ALA A 263 5.25 -10.65 3.96
N VAL A 264 6.09 -11.61 4.36
CA VAL A 264 6.40 -11.87 5.79
C VAL A 264 7.13 -10.68 6.41
N LEU A 265 8.09 -10.09 5.68
CA LEU A 265 8.84 -8.92 6.15
C LEU A 265 7.91 -7.75 6.47
N GLY A 266 6.88 -7.49 5.67
CA GLY A 266 5.90 -6.43 5.92
C GLY A 266 5.13 -6.64 7.23
N VAL A 267 4.64 -7.87 7.48
CA VAL A 267 3.94 -8.22 8.72
C VAL A 267 4.87 -8.11 9.94
N VAL A 268 6.05 -8.72 9.87
CA VAL A 268 7.04 -8.70 10.95
C VAL A 268 7.53 -7.28 11.21
N GLY A 269 7.79 -6.50 10.16
CA GLY A 269 8.16 -5.08 10.26
C GLY A 269 7.11 -4.25 10.97
N THR A 270 5.81 -4.49 10.68
CA THR A 270 4.71 -3.83 11.39
C THR A 270 4.74 -4.18 12.89
N ALA A 271 4.95 -5.45 13.23
CA ALA A 271 5.08 -5.87 14.63
C ALA A 271 6.26 -5.18 15.33
N PHE A 272 7.42 -5.06 14.65
CA PHE A 272 8.57 -4.32 15.16
C PHE A 272 8.27 -2.82 15.39
N HIS A 273 7.54 -2.17 14.47
CA HIS A 273 7.15 -0.78 14.63
C HIS A 273 6.17 -0.59 15.79
N VAL A 274 5.17 -1.47 15.92
CA VAL A 274 4.23 -1.49 17.06
C VAL A 274 4.99 -1.67 18.38
N TRP A 275 5.93 -2.61 18.44
CA TRP A 275 6.80 -2.81 19.57
C TRP A 275 7.68 -1.58 19.85
N GLY A 276 8.21 -0.93 18.82
CA GLY A 276 8.96 0.32 18.91
C GLY A 276 8.16 1.45 19.55
N VAL A 277 6.88 1.58 19.20
CA VAL A 277 5.95 2.52 19.85
C VAL A 277 5.78 2.19 21.34
N HIS A 278 5.61 0.90 21.68
CA HIS A 278 5.49 0.48 23.07
C HIS A 278 6.74 0.78 23.91
N ARG A 279 7.93 0.69 23.32
CA ARG A 279 9.20 0.97 24.00
C ARG A 279 9.45 2.44 24.31
N ASN A 280 8.69 3.37 23.70
CA ASN A 280 8.79 4.80 24.00
C ASN A 280 8.25 5.10 25.41
N MET A 281 8.66 6.25 25.95
CA MET A 281 8.30 6.67 27.31
C MET A 281 6.77 6.67 27.51
N GLY A 282 6.31 5.95 28.52
CA GLY A 282 4.89 5.76 28.84
C GLY A 282 4.24 4.58 28.11
N GLY A 283 4.91 3.95 27.15
CA GLY A 283 4.44 2.76 26.44
C GLY A 283 3.00 2.89 25.94
N TRP A 284 2.20 1.84 26.12
CA TRP A 284 0.78 1.84 25.73
C TRP A 284 -0.09 2.83 26.52
N HIS A 285 0.33 3.28 27.71
CA HIS A 285 -0.40 4.27 28.50
C HIS A 285 -0.29 5.68 27.89
N ASN A 286 0.75 5.96 27.12
CA ASN A 286 0.94 7.21 26.40
C ASN A 286 0.75 7.04 24.90
N TRP A 287 -0.19 6.17 24.50
CA TRP A 287 -0.40 5.74 23.13
C TRP A 287 -0.47 6.87 22.11
N ARG A 288 -1.20 7.94 22.42
CA ARG A 288 -1.36 9.09 21.53
C ARG A 288 -0.02 9.71 21.15
N GLN A 289 0.82 10.02 22.13
CA GLN A 289 2.11 10.66 21.87
C GLN A 289 3.10 9.67 21.26
N THR A 290 3.16 8.45 21.76
CA THR A 290 4.13 7.45 21.30
C THR A 290 3.85 6.96 19.89
N SER A 291 2.58 6.87 19.45
CA SER A 291 2.22 6.53 18.08
C SER A 291 2.50 7.66 17.09
N LEU A 292 2.30 8.92 17.50
CA LEU A 292 2.60 10.08 16.65
C LEU A 292 4.10 10.41 16.58
N ALA A 293 4.87 10.13 17.63
CA ALA A 293 6.31 10.41 17.68
C ALA A 293 7.20 9.19 17.38
N GLY A 294 6.63 7.99 17.41
CA GLY A 294 7.33 6.73 17.19
C GLY A 294 7.51 6.39 15.70
N PRO A 295 8.00 5.16 15.43
CA PRO A 295 8.08 4.67 14.06
C PRO A 295 6.70 4.57 13.42
N PRO A 296 6.56 4.84 12.09
CA PRO A 296 5.27 4.77 11.40
C PRO A 296 4.76 3.32 11.38
N THR A 297 3.81 3.01 12.25
CA THR A 297 3.30 1.64 12.41
C THR A 297 2.63 1.06 11.16
N PRO A 298 1.93 1.85 10.31
CA PRO A 298 1.29 1.30 9.12
C PRO A 298 2.23 1.14 7.92
N ALA A 299 3.43 1.75 7.93
CA ALA A 299 4.30 1.75 6.76
C ALA A 299 4.79 0.35 6.34
N PRO A 300 5.27 -0.55 7.22
CA PRO A 300 5.84 -1.82 6.78
C PRO A 300 4.84 -2.76 6.10
N ILE A 301 3.54 -2.74 6.46
CA ILE A 301 2.54 -3.62 5.85
C ILE A 301 2.33 -3.31 4.35
N SER A 302 2.77 -2.14 3.87
CA SER A 302 2.80 -1.80 2.45
C SER A 302 3.59 -2.83 1.63
N PHE A 303 4.69 -3.34 2.16
CA PHE A 303 5.48 -4.39 1.51
C PHE A 303 4.68 -5.69 1.35
N THR A 304 3.82 -6.05 2.31
CA THR A 304 2.92 -7.20 2.16
C THR A 304 1.94 -7.00 1.02
N GLY A 305 1.35 -5.79 0.91
CA GLY A 305 0.44 -5.46 -0.20
C GLY A 305 1.13 -5.55 -1.57
N LEU A 306 2.33 -4.97 -1.68
CA LEU A 306 3.15 -5.04 -2.89
C LEU A 306 3.55 -6.49 -3.23
N ALA A 307 3.96 -7.27 -2.25
CA ALA A 307 4.32 -8.67 -2.45
C ALA A 307 3.14 -9.52 -2.95
N MET A 308 1.93 -9.29 -2.43
CA MET A 308 0.72 -9.95 -2.90
C MET A 308 0.42 -9.62 -4.37
N ALA A 309 0.59 -8.35 -4.78
CA ALA A 309 0.47 -7.94 -6.17
C ALA A 309 1.54 -8.59 -7.06
N GLY A 310 2.79 -8.70 -6.57
CA GLY A 310 3.86 -9.41 -7.27
C GLY A 310 3.55 -10.90 -7.47
N LEU A 311 3.03 -11.57 -6.43
CA LEU A 311 2.60 -12.98 -6.53
C LEU A 311 1.45 -13.15 -7.52
N ALA A 312 0.53 -12.18 -7.62
CA ALA A 312 -0.53 -12.17 -8.62
C ALA A 312 0.02 -12.06 -10.04
N ALA A 313 1.00 -11.16 -10.23
CA ALA A 313 1.68 -10.99 -11.52
C ALA A 313 2.35 -12.29 -11.98
N LEU A 314 3.06 -12.98 -11.08
CA LEU A 314 3.72 -14.26 -11.38
C LEU A 314 2.71 -15.38 -11.71
N ASP A 315 1.53 -15.39 -11.07
CA ASP A 315 0.47 -16.33 -11.41
C ASP A 315 -0.10 -16.07 -12.80
N ALA A 316 -0.26 -14.80 -13.19
CA ALA A 316 -0.74 -14.39 -14.51
C ALA A 316 0.30 -14.69 -15.62
N LEU A 317 1.59 -14.42 -15.38
CA LEU A 317 2.67 -14.75 -16.32
C LEU A 317 2.79 -16.25 -16.58
N GLY A 318 2.60 -17.10 -15.58
CA GLY A 318 2.65 -18.55 -15.71
C GLY A 318 1.44 -19.18 -16.40
N SER A 319 0.48 -18.39 -16.89
CA SER A 319 -0.67 -18.91 -17.67
C SER A 319 -0.33 -19.18 -19.16
N GLU A 320 0.68 -18.51 -19.71
CA GLU A 320 1.12 -18.70 -21.10
C GLU A 320 1.54 -20.13 -21.43
N GLU A 321 2.25 -20.80 -20.51
CA GLU A 321 2.82 -22.14 -20.75
C GLU A 321 1.81 -23.27 -20.63
N ARG A 322 0.63 -23.01 -20.07
CA ARG A 322 -0.44 -24.03 -19.96
C ARG A 322 -1.37 -24.05 -21.15
N SER A 323 -1.26 -23.05 -22.02
CA SER A 323 -2.04 -22.93 -23.25
C SER A 323 -1.22 -23.24 -24.52
N SER A 324 0.10 -23.45 -24.42
CA SER A 324 1.00 -23.98 -25.44
C SER A 324 1.24 -25.48 -25.28
#